data_80347fad1c82107984ad4612121fcc7a
#
_entry.id   80347fad1c82107984ad4612121fcc7a
#
_cell.length_a   1.000
_cell.length_b   1.000
_cell.length_c   1.000
_cell.angle_alpha   90.00
_cell.angle_beta   90.00
_cell.angle_gamma   90.00
#
_symmetry.space_group_name_H-M   'P 1'
#
loop_
_entity.id
_entity.type
_entity.pdbx_description
1 polymer ?
#
loop_
_entity_poly.entity_id
_entity_poly.type
_entity_poly.pdbx_seq_one_letter_code
_entity_poly.pdbx_strand_id
1 'polypeptide(L)'
;KSNMERAIDRLLQFIEYLKKTDGEVKNAKVFEKKCGLSNSYIANSKKSNGSIGSDTIAKILSSFPQLNVEWICTGRGDMLKKGMAFFSEILGSRNVSIETARDNSMFPVIEQGSMVAVSQEPENELICGQIYAIYMPDDSIFFRYVSKVESAKILVVPANREPQYGTGQELNKKKIKEIKRVVGVVKSFL
;
A
#
# COMPACT_ATOMS: atom_id res chain seq x y z
N LYS A 1 31.43 22.20 5.68
CA LYS A 1 30.60 21.25 6.47
C LYS A 1 29.36 21.00 5.64
N SER A 2 29.22 19.82 5.04
CA SER A 2 27.99 19.40 4.37
C SER A 2 26.87 19.41 5.41
N ASN A 3 25.92 20.30 5.24
CA ASN A 3 24.73 20.35 6.09
C ASN A 3 23.87 19.16 5.71
N MET A 4 24.06 18.01 6.39
CA MET A 4 23.32 16.80 6.13
C MET A 4 21.84 17.07 6.47
N GLU A 5 20.96 16.99 5.50
CA GLU A 5 19.54 17.22 5.65
C GLU A 5 18.97 16.26 6.72
N ARG A 6 18.21 16.78 7.66
CA ARG A 6 17.68 16.02 8.80
C ARG A 6 16.41 15.27 8.42
N ALA A 7 16.08 14.23 9.17
CA ALA A 7 14.85 13.46 8.98
C ALA A 7 13.59 14.33 9.04
N ILE A 8 13.57 15.39 9.88
CA ILE A 8 12.43 16.32 9.95
C ILE A 8 12.28 17.15 8.67
N ASP A 9 13.37 17.53 8.02
CA ASP A 9 13.33 18.32 6.80
C ASP A 9 12.82 17.44 5.64
N ARG A 10 13.25 16.18 5.58
CA ARG A 10 12.72 15.17 4.65
C ARG A 10 11.24 14.88 4.91
N LEU A 11 10.82 14.78 6.17
CA LEU A 11 9.41 14.63 6.49
C LEU A 11 8.57 15.79 5.97
N LEU A 12 9.07 17.02 6.06
CA LEU A 12 8.39 18.19 5.49
C LEU A 12 8.29 18.10 3.97
N GLN A 13 9.32 17.62 3.28
CA GLN A 13 9.25 17.38 1.84
C GLN A 13 8.17 16.34 1.50
N PHE A 14 8.09 15.26 2.26
CA PHE A 14 7.05 14.25 2.07
C PHE A 14 5.65 14.83 2.30
N ILE A 15 5.44 15.67 3.31
CA ILE A 15 4.17 16.37 3.53
C ILE A 15 3.83 17.29 2.38
N GLU A 16 4.80 18.05 1.84
CA GLU A 16 4.56 18.88 0.66
C GLU A 16 4.25 18.05 -0.60
N TYR A 17 4.87 16.89 -0.75
CA TYR A 17 4.49 15.93 -1.78
C TYR A 17 3.03 15.48 -1.61
N LEU A 18 2.62 15.06 -0.40
CA LEU A 18 1.25 14.63 -0.13
C LEU A 18 0.21 15.74 -0.37
N LYS A 19 0.52 16.99 -0.03
CA LYS A 19 -0.39 18.13 -0.33
C LYS A 19 -0.70 18.28 -1.82
N LYS A 20 0.23 17.89 -2.69
CA LYS A 20 0.06 17.98 -4.14
C LYS A 20 -0.62 16.76 -4.73
N THR A 21 -0.44 15.60 -4.09
CA THR A 21 -0.81 14.30 -4.64
C THR A 21 -1.93 13.60 -3.86
N ASP A 22 -2.09 13.89 -2.57
CA ASP A 22 -3.14 13.32 -1.71
C ASP A 22 -4.18 14.40 -1.39
N GLY A 23 -5.37 14.28 -1.94
CA GLY A 23 -6.46 15.25 -1.73
C GLY A 23 -6.93 15.40 -0.27
N GLU A 24 -6.59 14.44 0.60
CA GLU A 24 -6.96 14.44 2.01
C GLU A 24 -5.94 15.17 2.89
N VAL A 25 -4.64 15.13 2.55
CA VAL A 25 -3.56 15.75 3.34
C VAL A 25 -3.34 17.21 2.91
N LYS A 26 -4.17 18.12 3.40
CA LYS A 26 -4.11 19.54 3.05
C LYS A 26 -3.03 20.32 3.81
N ASN A 27 -2.59 19.85 4.96
CA ASN A 27 -1.60 20.53 5.81
C ASN A 27 -0.99 19.59 6.86
N ALA A 28 0.04 20.04 7.59
CA ALA A 28 0.73 19.27 8.62
C ALA A 28 -0.20 18.81 9.74
N LYS A 29 -1.22 19.57 10.13
CA LYS A 29 -2.17 19.20 11.17
C LYS A 29 -3.02 17.99 10.78
N VAL A 30 -3.46 17.92 9.52
CA VAL A 30 -4.19 16.75 8.99
C VAL A 30 -3.27 15.54 8.93
N PHE A 31 -2.02 15.72 8.49
CA PHE A 31 -1.01 14.67 8.49
C PHE A 31 -0.76 14.12 9.91
N GLU A 32 -0.54 15.00 10.90
CA GLU A 32 -0.35 14.63 12.31
C GLU A 32 -1.51 13.80 12.83
N LYS A 33 -2.75 14.24 12.56
CA LYS A 33 -3.97 13.52 12.96
C LYS A 33 -4.04 12.13 12.31
N LYS A 34 -3.72 12.04 11.02
CA LYS A 34 -3.75 10.77 10.25
C LYS A 34 -2.72 9.76 10.79
N CYS A 35 -1.55 10.25 11.23
CA CYS A 35 -0.49 9.43 11.81
C CYS A 35 -0.65 9.18 13.33
N GLY A 36 -1.70 9.70 13.99
CA GLY A 36 -1.82 9.59 15.44
C GLY A 36 -0.70 10.29 16.20
N LEU A 37 -0.18 11.39 15.66
CA LEU A 37 0.84 12.23 16.29
C LEU A 37 0.18 13.31 17.15
N SER A 38 0.92 13.83 18.15
CA SER A 38 0.44 14.96 18.94
C SER A 38 0.32 16.22 18.10
N ASN A 39 -0.61 17.10 18.47
CA ASN A 39 -0.78 18.39 17.81
C ASN A 39 0.53 19.20 17.81
N SER A 40 0.86 19.80 16.67
CA SER A 40 2.07 20.62 16.48
C SER A 40 3.40 19.85 16.66
N TYR A 41 3.38 18.53 16.61
CA TYR A 41 4.59 17.68 16.70
C TYR A 41 5.65 18.12 15.68
N ILE A 42 5.25 18.28 14.42
CA ILE A 42 6.15 18.66 13.32
C ILE A 42 6.74 20.06 13.53
N ALA A 43 5.89 21.02 13.89
CA ALA A 43 6.34 22.41 14.14
C ALA A 43 7.32 22.47 15.32
N ASN A 44 7.04 21.76 16.40
CA ASN A 44 7.91 21.69 17.59
C ASN A 44 9.22 20.99 17.28
N SER A 45 9.21 19.85 16.57
CA SER A 45 10.42 19.12 16.17
C SER A 45 11.31 19.95 15.23
N LYS A 46 10.71 20.73 14.33
CA LYS A 46 11.45 21.67 13.48
C LYS A 46 12.11 22.78 14.31
N LYS A 47 11.37 23.38 15.24
CA LYS A 47 11.82 24.49 16.07
C LYS A 47 12.92 24.08 17.06
N SER A 48 12.79 22.91 17.67
CA SER A 48 13.74 22.38 18.68
C SER A 48 14.99 21.73 18.08
N ASN A 49 15.14 21.70 16.76
CA ASN A 49 16.15 20.89 16.06
C ASN A 49 16.11 19.39 16.45
N GLY A 50 14.94 18.92 16.87
CA GLY A 50 14.73 17.55 17.32
C GLY A 50 14.90 16.51 16.20
N SER A 51 15.20 15.29 16.60
CA SER A 51 15.17 14.11 15.75
C SER A 51 13.77 13.49 15.75
N ILE A 52 13.44 12.73 14.72
CA ILE A 52 12.22 11.91 14.68
C ILE A 52 12.54 10.57 15.35
N GLY A 53 11.81 10.24 16.40
CA GLY A 53 11.96 8.95 17.09
C GLY A 53 11.42 7.77 16.26
N SER A 54 11.92 6.57 16.52
CA SER A 54 11.54 5.33 15.82
C SER A 54 10.04 5.06 15.88
N ASP A 55 9.39 5.29 17.02
CA ASP A 55 7.94 5.09 17.18
C ASP A 55 7.13 6.05 16.31
N THR A 56 7.61 7.28 16.15
CA THR A 56 6.99 8.24 15.24
C THR A 56 7.13 7.79 13.78
N ILE A 57 8.31 7.30 13.40
CA ILE A 57 8.54 6.74 12.07
C ILE A 57 7.61 5.55 11.83
N ALA A 58 7.47 4.64 12.80
CA ALA A 58 6.58 3.49 12.70
C ALA A 58 5.11 3.92 12.48
N LYS A 59 4.61 4.92 13.22
CA LYS A 59 3.27 5.48 13.04
C LYS A 59 3.09 6.10 11.65
N ILE A 60 4.08 6.84 11.16
CA ILE A 60 4.05 7.44 9.82
C ILE A 60 4.01 6.35 8.75
N LEU A 61 4.85 5.32 8.86
CA LEU A 61 4.89 4.21 7.90
C LEU A 61 3.61 3.37 7.92
N SER A 62 2.95 3.24 9.07
CA SER A 62 1.64 2.58 9.17
C SER A 62 0.54 3.35 8.44
N SER A 63 0.60 4.68 8.45
CA SER A 63 -0.37 5.55 7.76
C SER A 63 -0.01 5.80 6.29
N PHE A 64 1.28 5.76 5.97
CA PHE A 64 1.84 6.02 4.64
C PHE A 64 2.87 4.96 4.26
N PRO A 65 2.44 3.73 3.95
CA PRO A 65 3.33 2.59 3.67
C PRO A 65 4.20 2.79 2.42
N GLN A 66 3.83 3.74 1.54
CA GLN A 66 4.58 4.13 0.36
C GLN A 66 5.89 4.88 0.68
N LEU A 67 6.01 5.51 1.85
CA LEU A 67 7.22 6.22 2.26
C LEU A 67 8.39 5.25 2.41
N ASN A 68 9.52 5.59 1.82
CA ASN A 68 10.74 4.80 1.97
C ASN A 68 11.43 5.11 3.30
N VAL A 69 11.52 4.09 4.17
CA VAL A 69 12.14 4.23 5.50
C VAL A 69 13.64 4.57 5.41
N GLU A 70 14.35 4.04 4.43
CA GLU A 70 15.75 4.36 4.23
C GLU A 70 15.92 5.84 3.88
N TRP A 71 15.10 6.34 2.96
CA TRP A 71 15.15 7.75 2.59
C TRP A 71 14.81 8.68 3.75
N ILE A 72 13.76 8.42 4.53
CA ILE A 72 13.41 9.29 5.65
C ILE A 72 14.50 9.30 6.73
N CYS A 73 15.15 8.16 6.98
CA CYS A 73 16.18 8.06 8.01
C CYS A 73 17.55 8.59 7.53
N THR A 74 17.96 8.31 6.30
CA THR A 74 19.34 8.52 5.82
C THR A 74 19.46 9.53 4.68
N GLY A 75 18.37 9.84 3.98
CA GLY A 75 18.38 10.63 2.74
C GLY A 75 18.84 9.85 1.52
N ARG A 76 19.10 8.55 1.62
CA ARG A 76 19.52 7.70 0.50
C ARG A 76 18.31 7.10 -0.21
N GLY A 77 18.42 6.94 -1.53
CA GLY A 77 17.36 6.39 -2.37
C GLY A 77 16.23 7.39 -2.65
N ASP A 78 15.11 6.88 -3.15
CA ASP A 78 13.95 7.68 -3.49
C ASP A 78 13.02 7.88 -2.28
N MET A 79 12.30 9.01 -2.23
CA MET A 79 11.32 9.32 -1.20
C MET A 79 10.27 8.21 -1.05
N LEU A 80 9.81 7.65 -2.17
CA LEU A 80 8.84 6.57 -2.20
C LEU A 80 9.53 5.23 -2.48
N LYS A 81 8.96 4.16 -1.97
CA LYS A 81 9.41 2.81 -2.32
C LYS A 81 9.34 2.59 -3.83
N LYS A 82 10.26 1.81 -4.39
CA LYS A 82 10.26 1.47 -5.83
C LYS A 82 8.88 0.96 -6.28
N GLY A 83 8.41 1.46 -7.41
CA GLY A 83 7.08 1.17 -7.94
C GLY A 83 5.96 2.06 -7.40
N MET A 84 6.07 2.60 -6.19
CA MET A 84 5.00 3.41 -5.58
C MET A 84 4.84 4.78 -6.26
N ALA A 85 5.93 5.43 -6.68
CA ALA A 85 5.88 6.69 -7.40
C ALA A 85 5.05 6.56 -8.69
N PHE A 86 5.28 5.48 -9.44
CA PHE A 86 4.55 5.19 -10.67
C PHE A 86 3.05 4.96 -10.42
N PHE A 87 2.71 4.18 -9.40
CA PHE A 87 1.31 3.92 -9.07
C PHE A 87 0.60 5.15 -8.51
N SER A 88 1.26 5.98 -7.70
CA SER A 88 0.64 7.21 -7.16
C SER A 88 0.39 8.25 -8.26
N GLU A 89 1.24 8.33 -9.26
CA GLU A 89 1.04 9.20 -10.43
C GLU A 89 -0.16 8.76 -11.27
N ILE A 90 -0.28 7.46 -11.57
CA ILE A 90 -1.35 6.91 -12.41
C ILE A 90 -2.68 6.83 -11.66
N LEU A 91 -2.67 6.41 -10.40
CA LEU A 91 -3.88 6.16 -9.61
C LEU A 91 -4.37 7.38 -8.81
N GLY A 92 -3.69 8.53 -8.96
CA GLY A 92 -4.09 9.79 -8.31
C GLY A 92 -4.07 9.69 -6.79
N SER A 93 -2.89 9.42 -6.21
CA SER A 93 -2.65 9.44 -4.74
C SER A 93 -3.53 8.52 -3.90
N ARG A 94 -4.08 7.46 -4.47
CA ARG A 94 -4.80 6.45 -3.69
C ARG A 94 -3.84 5.79 -2.71
N ASN A 95 -4.30 5.59 -1.49
CA ASN A 95 -3.55 4.84 -0.50
C ASN A 95 -3.46 3.37 -0.96
N VAL A 96 -2.28 2.95 -1.46
CA VAL A 96 -2.05 1.60 -2.00
C VAL A 96 -0.79 1.00 -1.40
N SER A 97 -0.77 -0.33 -1.24
CA SER A 97 0.45 -1.12 -1.09
C SER A 97 0.82 -1.79 -2.41
N ILE A 98 2.08 -2.18 -2.53
CA ILE A 98 2.55 -2.97 -3.67
C ILE A 98 2.87 -4.37 -3.19
N GLU A 99 2.21 -5.34 -3.82
CA GLU A 99 2.47 -6.76 -3.65
C GLU A 99 3.11 -7.33 -4.92
N THR A 100 3.80 -8.45 -4.80
CA THR A 100 4.36 -9.15 -5.97
C THR A 100 3.58 -10.43 -6.21
N ALA A 101 3.15 -10.66 -7.44
CA ALA A 101 2.50 -11.90 -7.84
C ALA A 101 3.51 -13.06 -7.80
N ARG A 102 3.18 -14.12 -7.04
CA ARG A 102 4.09 -15.25 -6.78
C ARG A 102 3.88 -16.41 -7.73
N ASP A 103 2.77 -16.43 -8.45
CA ASP A 103 2.41 -17.51 -9.39
C ASP A 103 1.69 -16.95 -10.63
N ASN A 104 1.38 -17.86 -11.57
CA ASN A 104 0.67 -17.55 -12.81
C ASN A 104 -0.83 -17.88 -12.75
N SER A 105 -1.42 -18.04 -11.57
CA SER A 105 -2.85 -18.37 -11.45
C SER A 105 -3.78 -17.29 -12.03
N MET A 106 -3.29 -16.07 -12.16
CA MET A 106 -4.03 -14.95 -12.74
C MET A 106 -3.54 -14.54 -14.15
N PHE A 107 -2.70 -15.36 -14.79
CA PHE A 107 -2.30 -15.14 -16.18
C PHE A 107 -3.53 -15.20 -17.13
N PRO A 108 -3.64 -14.36 -18.15
CA PRO A 108 -2.67 -13.34 -18.60
C PRO A 108 -2.84 -11.96 -17.92
N VAL A 109 -3.76 -11.81 -16.98
CA VAL A 109 -4.09 -10.51 -16.34
C VAL A 109 -2.97 -10.09 -15.39
N ILE A 110 -2.53 -11.01 -14.53
CA ILE A 110 -1.41 -10.81 -13.61
C ILE A 110 -0.44 -11.98 -13.84
N GLU A 111 0.78 -11.66 -14.25
CA GLU A 111 1.86 -12.63 -14.44
C GLU A 111 2.71 -12.74 -13.18
N GLN A 112 3.33 -13.89 -12.97
CA GLN A 112 4.32 -14.06 -11.90
C GLN A 112 5.41 -12.98 -12.00
N GLY A 113 5.77 -12.38 -10.89
CA GLY A 113 6.73 -11.27 -10.82
C GLY A 113 6.13 -9.89 -11.07
N SER A 114 4.87 -9.77 -11.52
CA SER A 114 4.20 -8.48 -11.67
C SER A 114 4.07 -7.76 -10.33
N MET A 115 4.22 -6.43 -10.35
CA MET A 115 3.87 -5.57 -9.23
C MET A 115 2.38 -5.26 -9.27
N VAL A 116 1.68 -5.52 -8.18
CA VAL A 116 0.24 -5.39 -8.04
C VAL A 116 -0.07 -4.32 -7.00
N ALA A 117 -0.72 -3.24 -7.43
CA ALA A 117 -1.20 -2.20 -6.53
C ALA A 117 -2.51 -2.65 -5.85
N VAL A 118 -2.53 -2.62 -4.54
CA VAL A 118 -3.62 -3.08 -3.69
C VAL A 118 -4.11 -1.92 -2.85
N SER A 119 -5.41 -1.63 -2.90
CA SER A 119 -6.03 -0.56 -2.12
C SER A 119 -5.85 -0.79 -0.62
N GLN A 120 -5.48 0.24 0.13
CA GLN A 120 -5.47 0.23 1.59
C GLN A 120 -6.76 0.80 2.20
N GLU A 121 -7.67 1.25 1.35
CA GLU A 121 -8.99 1.71 1.80
C GLU A 121 -9.85 0.51 2.21
N PRO A 122 -10.65 0.64 3.29
CA PRO A 122 -11.56 -0.42 3.70
C PRO A 122 -12.57 -0.74 2.59
N GLU A 123 -12.71 -2.02 2.24
CA GLU A 123 -13.76 -2.47 1.34
C GLU A 123 -15.03 -2.73 2.16
N ASN A 124 -16.03 -1.88 1.99
CA ASN A 124 -17.32 -2.05 2.66
C ASN A 124 -18.11 -3.23 2.06
N GLU A 125 -17.92 -3.48 0.76
CA GLU A 125 -18.61 -4.54 0.03
C GLU A 125 -17.73 -5.11 -1.07
N LEU A 126 -17.71 -6.44 -1.19
CA LEU A 126 -16.97 -7.14 -2.25
C LEU A 126 -17.79 -7.13 -3.54
N ILE A 127 -17.19 -6.68 -4.62
CA ILE A 127 -17.80 -6.59 -5.94
C ILE A 127 -17.43 -7.81 -6.77
N CYS A 128 -18.43 -8.59 -7.20
CA CYS A 128 -18.22 -9.72 -8.10
C CYS A 128 -17.59 -9.27 -9.42
N GLY A 129 -16.66 -10.06 -9.94
CA GLY A 129 -15.90 -9.75 -11.15
C GLY A 129 -14.67 -8.87 -10.95
N GLN A 130 -14.44 -8.36 -9.75
CA GLN A 130 -13.21 -7.62 -9.42
C GLN A 130 -12.13 -8.57 -8.88
N ILE A 131 -10.87 -8.14 -9.03
CA ILE A 131 -9.71 -8.87 -8.51
C ILE A 131 -9.39 -8.36 -7.12
N TYR A 132 -9.13 -9.31 -6.22
CA TYR A 132 -8.74 -9.03 -4.85
C TYR A 132 -7.43 -9.74 -4.49
N ALA A 133 -6.63 -9.08 -3.68
CA ALA A 133 -5.55 -9.68 -2.91
C ALA A 133 -6.16 -10.28 -1.65
N ILE A 134 -5.97 -11.57 -1.44
CA ILE A 134 -6.50 -12.33 -0.31
C ILE A 134 -5.33 -12.69 0.58
N TYR A 135 -5.32 -12.15 1.79
CA TYR A 135 -4.30 -12.37 2.81
C TYR A 135 -4.78 -13.46 3.75
N MET A 136 -3.96 -14.48 3.91
CA MET A 136 -4.26 -15.60 4.80
C MET A 136 -3.55 -15.44 6.16
N PRO A 137 -3.98 -16.14 7.20
CA PRO A 137 -3.35 -16.08 8.54
C PRO A 137 -1.88 -16.52 8.59
N ASP A 138 -1.43 -17.31 7.61
CA ASP A 138 -0.04 -17.73 7.44
C ASP A 138 0.83 -16.74 6.66
N ASP A 139 0.32 -15.50 6.49
CA ASP A 139 0.92 -14.42 5.71
C ASP A 139 1.10 -14.73 4.21
N SER A 140 0.49 -15.79 3.71
CA SER A 140 0.40 -16.01 2.27
C SER A 140 -0.59 -15.03 1.63
N ILE A 141 -0.27 -14.61 0.40
CA ILE A 141 -1.08 -13.69 -0.41
C ILE A 141 -1.28 -14.31 -1.76
N PHE A 142 -2.52 -14.31 -2.23
CA PHE A 142 -2.85 -14.69 -3.59
C PHE A 142 -3.93 -13.80 -4.19
N PHE A 143 -3.94 -13.70 -5.51
CA PHE A 143 -4.87 -12.86 -6.26
C PHE A 143 -5.94 -13.72 -6.91
N ARG A 144 -7.21 -13.33 -6.84
CA ARG A 144 -8.34 -14.02 -7.48
C ARG A 144 -9.43 -13.04 -7.86
N TYR A 145 -10.22 -13.40 -8.86
CA TYR A 145 -11.53 -12.80 -9.04
C TYR A 145 -12.47 -13.27 -7.93
N VAL A 146 -13.27 -12.36 -7.39
CA VAL A 146 -14.42 -12.73 -6.56
C VAL A 146 -15.59 -12.99 -7.52
N SER A 147 -16.03 -14.25 -7.58
CA SER A 147 -17.13 -14.69 -8.47
C SER A 147 -18.49 -14.66 -7.78
N LYS A 148 -18.53 -14.98 -6.48
CA LYS A 148 -19.76 -14.97 -5.69
C LYS A 148 -19.49 -14.55 -4.26
N VAL A 149 -20.39 -13.79 -3.67
CA VAL A 149 -20.31 -13.34 -2.27
C VAL A 149 -21.56 -13.85 -1.54
N GLU A 150 -21.36 -14.62 -0.47
CA GLU A 150 -22.38 -15.06 0.46
C GLU A 150 -22.11 -14.51 1.87
N SER A 151 -23.01 -14.71 2.81
CA SER A 151 -22.86 -14.20 4.19
C SER A 151 -21.56 -14.70 4.85
N ALA A 152 -21.30 -16.00 4.79
CA ALA A 152 -20.15 -16.63 5.46
C ALA A 152 -18.99 -17.02 4.51
N LYS A 153 -19.22 -17.05 3.20
CA LYS A 153 -18.28 -17.57 2.22
C LYS A 153 -18.16 -16.64 1.02
N ILE A 154 -17.06 -16.76 0.29
CA ILE A 154 -16.87 -16.22 -1.05
C ILE A 154 -16.40 -17.34 -1.98
N LEU A 155 -16.82 -17.29 -3.24
CA LEU A 155 -16.27 -18.08 -4.31
C LEU A 155 -15.24 -17.23 -5.05
N VAL A 156 -14.01 -17.71 -5.12
CA VAL A 156 -12.93 -17.04 -5.84
C VAL A 156 -12.44 -17.92 -6.98
N VAL A 157 -12.07 -17.29 -8.10
CA VAL A 157 -11.68 -18.00 -9.31
C VAL A 157 -10.36 -17.44 -9.87
N PRO A 158 -9.47 -18.29 -10.39
CA PRO A 158 -8.28 -17.84 -11.11
C PRO A 158 -8.66 -17.28 -12.48
N ALA A 159 -7.80 -16.45 -13.06
CA ALA A 159 -7.89 -16.05 -14.46
C ALA A 159 -7.32 -17.12 -15.39
N ASN A 160 -6.26 -17.79 -14.94
CA ASN A 160 -5.62 -18.87 -15.68
C ASN A 160 -6.49 -20.13 -15.65
N ARG A 161 -6.79 -20.63 -16.86
CA ARG A 161 -7.65 -21.82 -17.04
C ARG A 161 -6.89 -23.14 -17.09
N GLU A 162 -5.56 -23.11 -16.89
CA GLU A 162 -4.79 -24.35 -16.83
C GLU A 162 -5.24 -25.23 -15.66
N PRO A 163 -5.35 -26.55 -15.83
CA PRO A 163 -5.93 -27.47 -14.83
C PRO A 163 -5.28 -27.38 -13.44
N GLN A 164 -4.00 -27.07 -13.39
CA GLN A 164 -3.23 -26.93 -12.14
C GLN A 164 -3.72 -25.80 -11.21
N TYR A 165 -4.41 -24.78 -11.76
CA TYR A 165 -4.95 -23.68 -10.96
C TYR A 165 -6.41 -23.88 -10.55
N GLY A 166 -7.05 -24.95 -11.04
CA GLY A 166 -8.44 -25.29 -10.74
C GLY A 166 -9.46 -24.35 -11.38
N THR A 167 -10.73 -24.59 -11.08
CA THR A 167 -11.86 -23.83 -11.63
C THR A 167 -12.43 -22.79 -10.65
N GLY A 168 -11.99 -22.83 -9.40
CA GLY A 168 -12.43 -21.92 -8.34
C GLY A 168 -12.38 -22.60 -6.97
N GLN A 169 -12.45 -21.77 -5.93
CA GLN A 169 -12.36 -22.21 -4.54
C GLN A 169 -13.35 -21.43 -3.68
N GLU A 170 -14.11 -22.15 -2.84
CA GLU A 170 -14.87 -21.51 -1.76
C GLU A 170 -13.96 -21.22 -0.56
N LEU A 171 -13.99 -19.98 -0.09
CA LEU A 171 -13.28 -19.52 1.08
C LEU A 171 -14.26 -19.07 2.16
N ASN A 172 -14.07 -19.57 3.38
CA ASN A 172 -14.80 -19.06 4.54
C ASN A 172 -14.21 -17.71 4.96
N LYS A 173 -15.03 -16.65 5.02
CA LYS A 173 -14.59 -15.28 5.38
C LYS A 173 -13.86 -15.24 6.73
N LYS A 174 -14.23 -16.08 7.70
CA LYS A 174 -13.56 -16.18 9.02
C LYS A 174 -12.12 -16.70 8.96
N LYS A 175 -11.76 -17.38 7.86
CA LYS A 175 -10.40 -17.90 7.63
C LYS A 175 -9.53 -16.97 6.83
N ILE A 176 -10.03 -15.82 6.42
CA ILE A 176 -9.31 -14.80 5.68
C ILE A 176 -8.85 -13.74 6.68
N LYS A 177 -7.56 -13.40 6.68
CA LYS A 177 -7.00 -12.34 7.51
C LYS A 177 -7.44 -10.98 7.01
N GLU A 178 -7.34 -10.76 5.71
CA GLU A 178 -7.70 -9.49 5.07
C GLU A 178 -8.01 -9.72 3.59
N ILE A 179 -8.90 -8.90 3.02
CA ILE A 179 -9.23 -8.90 1.60
C ILE A 179 -9.19 -7.46 1.10
N LYS A 180 -8.45 -7.21 0.02
CA LYS A 180 -8.22 -5.86 -0.52
C LYS A 180 -8.31 -5.86 -2.02
N ARG A 181 -8.92 -4.83 -2.58
CA ARG A 181 -9.10 -4.72 -4.04
C ARG A 181 -7.79 -4.42 -4.75
N VAL A 182 -7.53 -5.12 -5.84
CA VAL A 182 -6.47 -4.79 -6.79
C VAL A 182 -6.92 -3.59 -7.62
N VAL A 183 -6.10 -2.55 -7.65
CA VAL A 183 -6.40 -1.29 -8.36
C VAL A 183 -5.44 -1.01 -9.51
N GLY A 184 -4.38 -1.79 -9.65
CA GLY A 184 -3.44 -1.67 -10.75
C GLY A 184 -2.46 -2.83 -10.81
N VAL A 185 -1.92 -3.09 -11.99
CA VAL A 185 -0.87 -4.11 -12.24
C VAL A 185 0.18 -3.50 -13.16
N VAL A 186 1.45 -3.68 -12.81
CA VAL A 186 2.58 -3.37 -13.68
C VAL A 186 3.34 -4.65 -13.98
N LYS A 187 3.43 -4.97 -15.26
CA LYS A 187 4.23 -6.08 -15.77
C LYS A 187 5.65 -5.59 -16.05
N SER A 188 6.64 -6.34 -15.61
CA SER A 188 8.04 -6.13 -15.99
C SER A 188 8.32 -6.95 -17.25
N PHE A 189 8.72 -6.29 -18.31
CA PHE A 189 9.27 -6.95 -19.51
C PHE A 189 10.80 -6.94 -19.35
N LEU A 190 11.34 -7.90 -18.60
CA LEU A 190 12.78 -8.16 -18.54
C LEU A 190 13.13 -9.37 -19.40
#